data_b1fa119d69dbc13d43d258149c412469
#
_entry.id   b1fa119d69dbc13d43d258149c412469
#
_cell.length_a   1.000
_cell.length_b   1.000
_cell.length_c   1.000
_cell.angle_alpha   90.00
_cell.angle_beta   90.00
_cell.angle_gamma   90.00
#
_symmetry.space_group_name_H-M   'P 1'
#
loop_
_entity.id
_entity.type
_entity.pdbx_description
1 polymer ?
#
loop_
_entity_poly.entity_id
_entity_poly.type
_entity_poly.pdbx_seq_one_letter_code
_entity_poly.pdbx_strand_id
1 'polypeptide(L)'
;MTERVIRVGTRVVIFNRDNEILVEHCLTPETNYYYLPGGGVLFHEKIEDCLVREVKEETGLDIKAERLLWVRDFIEGFPNLHGIEIFFLATITGGKFKPVHDTEPLEFSFMNVEKLERIRFYPTSFIAKLKKLRDNRDWSERNLYMRSAP
;
A
#
# COMPACT_ATOMS: atom_id res chain seq x y z
N MET A 1 -26.86 8.47 -13.70
CA MET A 1 -26.43 8.72 -12.30
C MET A 1 -25.23 7.82 -12.01
N THR A 2 -24.09 8.37 -11.73
CA THR A 2 -22.95 7.59 -11.23
C THR A 2 -23.23 7.22 -9.78
N GLU A 3 -23.30 5.93 -9.50
CA GLU A 3 -23.51 5.44 -8.14
C GLU A 3 -22.36 5.90 -7.26
N ARG A 4 -22.69 6.57 -6.15
CA ARG A 4 -21.69 7.00 -5.16
C ARG A 4 -21.42 5.83 -4.21
N VAL A 5 -20.27 5.22 -4.33
CA VAL A 5 -19.87 4.10 -3.48
C VAL A 5 -18.62 4.46 -2.67
N ILE A 6 -18.58 4.00 -1.43
CA ILE A 6 -17.36 4.02 -0.61
C ILE A 6 -16.61 2.73 -0.91
N ARG A 7 -15.38 2.87 -1.41
CA ARG A 7 -14.52 1.73 -1.70
C ARG A 7 -13.69 1.36 -0.49
N VAL A 8 -13.56 0.07 -0.22
CA VAL A 8 -12.63 -0.44 0.80
C VAL A 8 -11.45 -1.07 0.08
N GLY A 9 -10.26 -0.66 0.45
CA GLY A 9 -9.00 -1.18 -0.08
C GLY A 9 -8.03 -1.59 1.01
N THR A 10 -7.12 -2.49 0.65
CA THR A 10 -5.99 -2.87 1.50
C THR A 10 -4.69 -2.33 0.93
N ARG A 11 -3.75 -2.02 1.80
CA ARG A 11 -2.38 -1.62 1.45
C ARG A 11 -1.39 -2.38 2.30
N VAL A 12 -0.25 -2.72 1.71
CA VAL A 12 0.76 -3.52 2.36
C VAL A 12 2.06 -2.77 2.60
N VAL A 13 2.62 -2.93 3.79
CA VAL A 13 4.00 -2.58 4.10
C VAL A 13 4.81 -3.87 4.16
N ILE A 14 5.74 -4.03 3.24
CA ILE A 14 6.65 -5.16 3.15
C ILE A 14 8.07 -4.64 3.05
N PHE A 15 8.95 -5.16 3.90
CA PHE A 15 10.39 -4.95 3.79
C PHE A 15 11.06 -6.25 3.33
N ASN A 16 11.96 -6.15 2.36
CA ASN A 16 12.81 -7.25 1.95
C ASN A 16 13.98 -7.48 2.95
N ARG A 17 14.87 -8.42 2.64
CA ARG A 17 16.03 -8.74 3.50
C ARG A 17 17.03 -7.60 3.62
N ASP A 18 17.06 -6.69 2.64
CA ASP A 18 17.93 -5.51 2.61
C ASP A 18 17.27 -4.29 3.27
N ASN A 19 16.11 -4.48 3.95
CA ASN A 19 15.31 -3.42 4.57
C ASN A 19 14.77 -2.37 3.56
N GLU A 20 14.65 -2.73 2.30
CA GLU A 20 13.98 -1.93 1.30
C GLU A 20 12.48 -2.19 1.33
N ILE A 21 11.69 -1.13 1.13
CA ILE A 21 10.24 -1.19 1.11
C ILE A 21 9.71 -1.46 -0.30
N LEU A 22 8.71 -2.32 -0.39
CA LEU A 22 7.96 -2.53 -1.63
C LEU A 22 7.07 -1.32 -1.91
N VAL A 23 7.18 -0.78 -3.12
CA VAL A 23 6.38 0.34 -3.59
C VAL A 23 5.76 0.06 -4.95
N GLU A 24 4.65 0.69 -5.19
CA GLU A 24 3.95 0.81 -6.46
C GLU A 24 4.26 2.18 -7.06
N HIS A 25 4.62 2.24 -8.32
CA HIS A 25 4.83 3.45 -9.09
C HIS A 25 3.75 3.57 -10.15
N CYS A 26 2.89 4.57 -10.02
CA CYS A 26 1.89 4.91 -11.01
C CYS A 26 2.46 5.98 -11.96
N LEU A 27 2.67 5.59 -13.21
CA LEU A 27 3.25 6.45 -14.24
C LEU A 27 2.32 6.51 -15.45
N THR A 28 1.59 7.60 -15.59
CA THR A 28 0.82 7.95 -16.79
C THR A 28 1.30 9.30 -17.33
N PRO A 29 0.84 9.74 -18.52
CA PRO A 29 1.13 11.11 -18.99
C PRO A 29 0.71 12.20 -18.00
N GLU A 30 -0.34 11.95 -17.20
CA GLU A 30 -0.90 12.91 -16.24
C GLU A 30 -0.43 12.65 -14.80
N THR A 31 0.08 11.45 -14.50
CA THR A 31 0.41 11.05 -13.12
C THR A 31 1.81 10.44 -13.02
N ASN A 32 2.52 10.86 -11.99
CA ASN A 32 3.81 10.29 -11.62
C ASN A 32 3.94 10.34 -10.10
N TYR A 33 3.54 9.25 -9.45
CA TYR A 33 3.65 9.14 -8.00
C TYR A 33 3.87 7.70 -7.55
N TYR A 34 4.41 7.57 -6.36
CA TYR A 34 4.63 6.30 -5.67
C TYR A 34 3.64 6.11 -4.53
N TYR A 35 3.30 4.86 -4.29
CA TYR A 35 2.34 4.46 -3.28
C TYR A 35 2.71 3.11 -2.67
N LEU A 36 1.97 2.66 -1.65
CA LEU A 36 2.08 1.30 -1.13
C LEU A 36 1.18 0.36 -1.93
N PRO A 37 1.66 -0.85 -2.30
CA PRO A 37 0.90 -1.82 -3.07
C PRO A 37 -0.36 -2.29 -2.35
N GLY A 38 -1.33 -2.71 -3.12
CA GLY A 38 -2.59 -3.26 -2.64
C GLY A 38 -3.73 -2.99 -3.59
N GLY A 39 -4.95 -3.34 -3.19
CA GLY A 39 -6.11 -3.19 -4.06
C GLY A 39 -7.45 -3.22 -3.33
N GLY A 40 -8.50 -3.23 -4.13
CA GLY A 40 -9.88 -3.19 -3.64
C GLY A 40 -10.36 -4.54 -3.10
N VAL A 41 -11.05 -4.50 -1.98
CA VAL A 41 -11.70 -5.68 -1.41
C VAL A 41 -12.89 -6.07 -2.29
N LEU A 42 -12.97 -7.33 -2.68
CA LEU A 42 -14.09 -7.87 -3.44
C LEU A 42 -15.26 -8.21 -2.54
N PHE A 43 -16.46 -8.31 -3.14
CA PHE A 43 -17.63 -8.74 -2.40
C PHE A 43 -17.44 -10.18 -1.87
N HIS A 44 -17.75 -10.42 -0.59
CA HIS A 44 -17.49 -11.65 0.15
C HIS A 44 -16.00 -12.02 0.38
N GLU A 45 -15.07 -11.14 0.09
CA GLU A 45 -13.66 -11.35 0.36
C GLU A 45 -13.28 -10.82 1.75
N LYS A 46 -12.46 -11.57 2.48
CA LYS A 46 -11.87 -11.08 3.72
C LYS A 46 -10.76 -10.09 3.41
N ILE A 47 -10.57 -9.11 4.29
CA ILE A 47 -9.55 -8.06 4.12
C ILE A 47 -8.14 -8.64 3.96
N GLU A 48 -7.77 -9.63 4.77
CA GLU A 48 -6.44 -10.26 4.67
C GLU A 48 -6.29 -11.10 3.39
N ASP A 49 -7.36 -11.77 2.94
CA ASP A 49 -7.34 -12.53 1.70
C ASP A 49 -7.16 -11.61 0.48
N CYS A 50 -7.81 -10.43 0.49
CA CYS A 50 -7.60 -9.38 -0.50
C CYS A 50 -6.14 -8.96 -0.56
N LEU A 51 -5.52 -8.70 0.59
CA LEU A 51 -4.12 -8.30 0.64
C LEU A 51 -3.19 -9.34 0.01
N VAL A 52 -3.38 -10.62 0.36
CA VAL A 52 -2.59 -11.74 -0.17
C VAL A 52 -2.80 -11.88 -1.68
N ARG A 53 -4.04 -11.80 -2.14
CA ARG A 53 -4.40 -11.91 -3.57
C ARG A 53 -3.76 -10.78 -4.38
N GLU A 54 -3.95 -9.53 -3.98
CA GLU A 54 -3.42 -8.37 -4.71
C GLU A 54 -1.89 -8.43 -4.82
N VAL A 55 -1.19 -8.66 -3.72
CA VAL A 55 0.28 -8.76 -3.76
C VAL A 55 0.74 -9.91 -4.65
N LYS A 56 0.04 -11.05 -4.63
CA LYS A 56 0.35 -12.19 -5.50
C LYS A 56 0.16 -11.85 -6.97
N GLU A 57 -0.97 -11.24 -7.31
CA GLU A 57 -1.30 -10.85 -8.68
C GLU A 57 -0.31 -9.81 -9.23
N GLU A 58 0.04 -8.81 -8.43
CA GLU A 58 0.88 -7.69 -8.83
C GLU A 58 2.38 -8.01 -8.85
N THR A 59 2.85 -8.85 -7.93
CA THR A 59 4.28 -9.02 -7.70
C THR A 59 4.80 -10.46 -7.78
N GLY A 60 3.92 -11.44 -7.78
CA GLY A 60 4.27 -12.86 -7.72
C GLY A 60 4.72 -13.35 -6.34
N LEU A 61 4.77 -12.47 -5.33
CA LEU A 61 5.19 -12.84 -3.98
C LEU A 61 4.06 -13.55 -3.21
N ASP A 62 4.43 -14.51 -2.39
CA ASP A 62 3.58 -15.07 -1.35
C ASP A 62 3.88 -14.33 -0.05
N ILE A 63 2.83 -13.87 0.62
CA ILE A 63 2.95 -13.09 1.84
C ILE A 63 2.05 -13.62 2.95
N LYS A 64 2.38 -13.26 4.17
CA LYS A 64 1.54 -13.43 5.35
C LYS A 64 1.30 -12.07 5.99
N ALA A 65 0.04 -11.70 6.18
CA ALA A 65 -0.32 -10.53 6.97
C ALA A 65 0.07 -10.76 8.44
N GLU A 66 0.79 -9.81 9.04
CA GLU A 66 1.27 -9.94 10.42
C GLU A 66 0.42 -9.10 11.37
N ARG A 67 0.16 -7.85 11.01
CA ARG A 67 -0.62 -6.96 11.87
C ARG A 67 -1.23 -5.80 11.11
N LEU A 68 -2.36 -5.33 11.61
CA LEU A 68 -2.96 -4.06 11.23
C LEU A 68 -2.06 -2.91 11.70
N LEU A 69 -1.73 -2.00 10.78
CA LEU A 69 -0.95 -0.81 11.08
C LEU A 69 -1.85 0.42 11.21
N TRP A 70 -2.61 0.71 10.16
CA TRP A 70 -3.42 1.94 10.09
C TRP A 70 -4.72 1.71 9.31
N VAL A 71 -5.69 2.56 9.60
CA VAL A 71 -6.90 2.78 8.80
C VAL A 71 -6.94 4.26 8.43
N ARG A 72 -7.21 4.56 7.18
CA ARG A 72 -7.25 5.91 6.65
C ARG A 72 -8.50 6.14 5.81
N ASP A 73 -9.15 7.27 5.99
CA ASP A 73 -10.09 7.79 5.00
C ASP A 73 -9.33 8.34 3.80
N PHE A 74 -9.80 8.02 2.62
CA PHE A 74 -9.31 8.57 1.37
C PHE A 74 -10.45 9.31 0.66
N ILE A 75 -10.45 10.63 0.78
CA ILE A 75 -11.50 11.51 0.23
C ILE A 75 -10.88 12.51 -0.77
N GLU A 76 -9.55 12.53 -0.88
CA GLU A 76 -8.80 13.56 -1.59
C GLU A 76 -8.70 13.34 -3.09
N GLY A 77 -8.67 14.46 -3.82
CA GLY A 77 -8.14 14.55 -5.18
C GLY A 77 -9.08 14.22 -6.32
N PHE A 78 -10.18 13.51 -6.08
CA PHE A 78 -11.14 13.19 -7.12
C PHE A 78 -12.56 13.36 -6.61
N PRO A 79 -13.40 14.17 -7.27
CA PRO A 79 -14.74 14.54 -6.78
C PRO A 79 -15.70 13.36 -6.58
N ASN A 80 -15.33 12.17 -7.06
CA ASN A 80 -16.18 10.98 -6.99
C ASN A 80 -15.47 9.78 -6.30
N LEU A 81 -14.32 9.99 -5.68
CA LEU A 81 -13.59 8.91 -5.02
C LEU A 81 -13.63 9.09 -3.51
N HIS A 82 -14.31 8.16 -2.84
CA HIS A 82 -14.30 8.01 -1.39
C HIS A 82 -13.90 6.58 -1.07
N GLY A 83 -12.88 6.42 -0.28
CA GLY A 83 -12.37 5.10 0.12
C GLY A 83 -11.95 5.04 1.58
N ILE A 84 -11.90 3.81 2.07
CA ILE A 84 -11.27 3.45 3.34
C ILE A 84 -10.11 2.54 3.00
N GLU A 85 -8.92 2.91 3.40
CA GLU A 85 -7.71 2.12 3.19
C GLU A 85 -7.24 1.51 4.51
N ILE A 86 -6.94 0.22 4.48
CA ILE A 86 -6.52 -0.57 5.62
C ILE A 86 -5.10 -1.07 5.36
N PHE A 87 -4.15 -0.61 6.17
CA PHE A 87 -2.73 -0.87 6.00
C PHE A 87 -2.26 -2.00 6.91
N PHE A 88 -1.58 -2.99 6.34
CA PHE A 88 -1.01 -4.11 7.06
C PHE A 88 0.51 -4.18 6.90
N LEU A 89 1.18 -4.57 7.97
CA LEU A 89 2.52 -5.13 7.89
C LEU A 89 2.40 -6.59 7.46
N ALA A 90 3.23 -6.99 6.49
CA ALA A 90 3.29 -8.37 6.05
C ALA A 90 4.73 -8.83 5.85
N THR A 91 4.94 -10.12 5.89
CA THR A 91 6.22 -10.78 5.60
C THR A 91 6.12 -11.62 4.34
N ILE A 92 7.23 -11.69 3.60
CA ILE A 92 7.35 -12.56 2.42
C ILE A 92 7.57 -13.99 2.93
N THR A 93 6.70 -14.90 2.51
CA THR A 93 6.78 -16.32 2.86
C THR A 93 7.25 -17.20 1.71
N GLY A 94 7.22 -16.68 0.48
CA GLY A 94 7.62 -17.42 -0.70
C GLY A 94 7.36 -16.64 -1.99
N GLY A 95 7.24 -17.37 -3.08
CA GLY A 95 7.04 -16.79 -4.40
C GLY A 95 8.34 -16.25 -5.01
N LYS A 96 8.22 -15.75 -6.22
CA LYS A 96 9.32 -15.09 -6.93
C LYS A 96 8.86 -13.71 -7.35
N PHE A 97 9.62 -12.68 -6.99
CA PHE A 97 9.34 -11.33 -7.41
C PHE A 97 9.35 -11.22 -8.93
N LYS A 98 8.19 -11.09 -9.49
CA LYS A 98 7.90 -10.93 -10.91
C LYS A 98 6.79 -9.89 -11.05
N PRO A 99 7.11 -8.61 -10.99
CA PRO A 99 6.10 -7.58 -11.13
C PRO A 99 5.42 -7.68 -12.50
N VAL A 100 4.09 -7.60 -12.49
CA VAL A 100 3.27 -7.67 -13.70
C VAL A 100 3.13 -6.25 -14.26
N HIS A 101 3.44 -6.09 -15.54
CA HIS A 101 3.39 -4.80 -16.24
C HIS A 101 2.27 -4.73 -17.30
N ASP A 102 1.36 -5.73 -17.32
CA ASP A 102 0.58 -6.03 -18.53
C ASP A 102 -0.70 -5.24 -18.72
N THR A 103 -1.26 -4.57 -17.72
CA THR A 103 -2.61 -4.00 -17.83
C THR A 103 -2.77 -2.55 -17.36
N GLU A 104 -1.83 -2.04 -16.59
CA GLU A 104 -1.89 -0.67 -16.10
C GLU A 104 -0.47 -0.06 -16.06
N PRO A 105 -0.35 1.26 -16.05
CA PRO A 105 0.94 1.94 -15.96
C PRO A 105 1.49 1.87 -14.52
N LEU A 106 1.51 0.68 -13.96
CA LEU A 106 1.99 0.39 -12.61
C LEU A 106 3.29 -0.42 -12.69
N GLU A 107 4.27 0.04 -11.95
CA GLU A 107 5.55 -0.64 -11.76
C GLU A 107 5.75 -0.93 -10.28
N PHE A 108 6.26 -2.12 -9.96
CA PHE A 108 6.55 -2.50 -8.57
C PHE A 108 8.05 -2.68 -8.39
N SER A 109 8.57 -2.13 -7.30
CA SER A 109 9.99 -2.23 -6.97
C SER A 109 10.22 -2.17 -5.47
N PHE A 110 11.38 -2.69 -5.04
CA PHE A 110 11.91 -2.44 -3.71
C PHE A 110 12.83 -1.24 -3.76
N MET A 111 12.72 -0.36 -2.76
CA MET A 111 13.61 0.79 -2.63
C MET A 111 13.89 1.14 -1.18
N ASN A 112 14.99 1.83 -0.98
CA ASN A 112 15.35 2.35 0.32
C ASN A 112 14.32 3.40 0.78
N VAL A 113 13.86 3.30 2.03
CA VAL A 113 12.83 4.19 2.59
C VAL A 113 13.25 5.67 2.54
N GLU A 114 14.53 5.97 2.64
CA GLU A 114 15.06 7.34 2.52
C GLU A 114 14.83 7.98 1.14
N LYS A 115 14.73 7.15 0.10
CA LYS A 115 14.40 7.65 -1.24
C LYS A 115 12.99 8.22 -1.34
N LEU A 116 12.06 7.77 -0.48
CA LEU A 116 10.67 8.25 -0.48
C LEU A 116 10.56 9.76 -0.23
N GLU A 117 11.53 10.37 0.47
CA GLU A 117 11.57 11.82 0.70
C GLU A 117 11.93 12.62 -0.55
N ARG A 118 12.52 11.96 -1.55
CA ARG A 118 13.01 12.58 -2.77
C ARG A 118 12.14 12.35 -4.00
N ILE A 119 11.08 11.59 -3.83
CA ILE A 119 10.11 11.25 -4.87
C ILE A 119 8.72 11.67 -4.43
N ARG A 120 7.79 11.69 -5.36
CA ARG A 120 6.39 11.99 -5.06
C ARG A 120 5.69 10.74 -4.48
N PHE A 121 5.90 10.50 -3.19
CA PHE A 121 5.27 9.40 -2.46
C PHE A 121 4.03 9.88 -1.70
N TYR A 122 2.95 9.10 -1.75
CA TYR A 122 1.71 9.38 -1.04
C TYR A 122 1.33 8.26 -0.06
N PRO A 123 0.73 8.63 1.07
CA PRO A 123 0.76 9.97 1.64
C PRO A 123 2.15 10.25 2.27
N THR A 124 2.65 11.45 2.08
CA THR A 124 3.97 11.86 2.61
C THR A 124 4.09 11.71 4.13
N SER A 125 2.96 11.86 4.85
CA SER A 125 2.89 11.68 6.30
C SER A 125 3.28 10.28 6.78
N PHE A 126 3.28 9.27 5.89
CA PHE A 126 3.66 7.90 6.24
C PHE A 126 5.17 7.68 6.25
N ILE A 127 5.96 8.50 5.59
CA ILE A 127 7.41 8.28 5.44
C ILE A 127 8.08 8.15 6.81
N ALA A 128 7.81 9.06 7.74
CA ALA A 128 8.37 8.98 9.09
C ALA A 128 7.92 7.72 9.83
N LYS A 129 6.67 7.29 9.64
CA LYS A 129 6.13 6.06 10.24
C LYS A 129 6.78 4.81 9.64
N LEU A 130 7.00 4.79 8.32
CA LEU A 130 7.67 3.70 7.63
C LEU A 130 9.13 3.54 8.08
N LYS A 131 9.85 4.65 8.26
CA LYS A 131 11.22 4.63 8.81
C LYS A 131 11.24 4.03 10.21
N LYS A 132 10.36 4.49 11.09
CA LYS A 132 10.24 3.98 12.46
C LYS A 132 9.89 2.49 12.49
N LEU A 133 8.98 2.05 11.62
CA LEU A 133 8.59 0.64 11.53
C LEU A 133 9.75 -0.23 11.05
N ARG A 134 10.52 0.21 10.06
CA ARG A 134 11.72 -0.46 9.60
C ARG A 134 12.76 -0.64 10.72
N ASP A 135 13.00 0.41 11.49
CA ASP A 135 14.07 0.43 12.48
C ASP A 135 13.74 -0.39 13.73
N ASN A 136 12.50 -0.34 14.19
CA ASN A 136 12.13 -0.94 15.47
C ASN A 136 11.42 -2.29 15.35
N ARG A 137 10.81 -2.63 14.21
CA ARG A 137 9.97 -3.84 14.02
C ARG A 137 8.88 -4.03 15.08
N ASP A 138 8.91 -3.26 16.16
CA ASP A 138 7.92 -3.25 17.23
C ASP A 138 7.14 -1.95 17.18
N TRP A 139 5.98 -2.01 16.54
CA TRP A 139 5.10 -0.88 16.39
C TRP A 139 4.03 -0.91 17.48
N SER A 140 4.21 -0.10 18.51
CA SER A 140 3.28 0.02 19.63
C SER A 140 2.33 1.23 19.54
N GLU A 141 2.12 1.78 18.34
CA GLU A 141 1.22 2.92 18.16
C GLU A 141 -0.21 2.53 18.53
N ARG A 142 -0.83 3.32 19.42
CA ARG A 142 -2.19 3.07 19.91
C ARG A 142 -3.26 3.71 19.01
N ASN A 143 -2.92 4.78 18.30
CA ASN A 143 -3.84 5.44 17.39
C ASN A 143 -3.63 4.92 15.97
N LEU A 144 -4.49 4.01 15.56
CA LEU A 144 -4.43 3.40 14.24
C LEU A 144 -5.18 4.21 13.18
N TYR A 145 -6.01 5.18 13.58
CA TYR A 145 -6.77 5.97 12.63
C TYR A 145 -5.99 7.20 12.16
N MET A 146 -5.88 7.33 10.86
CA MET A 146 -5.21 8.43 10.19
C MET A 146 -6.23 9.26 9.43
N ARG A 147 -6.40 10.50 9.85
CA ARG A 147 -7.25 11.46 9.12
C ARG A 147 -6.63 11.81 7.78
N SER A 148 -7.46 11.97 6.76
CA SER A 148 -7.07 12.65 5.54
C SER A 148 -6.57 14.06 5.91
N ALA A 149 -5.50 14.50 5.26
CA ALA A 149 -5.11 15.89 5.35
C ALA A 149 -6.21 16.77 4.71
N PRO A 150 -6.46 17.96 5.25
CA PRO A 150 -7.43 18.88 4.68
C PRO A 150 -7.02 19.36 3.30
#